data_2a9d8fa29d48dcd50e0b06772e5984d7
#
_entry.id   2a9d8fa29d48dcd50e0b06772e5984d7
#
_cell.length_a   1.000
_cell.length_b   1.000
_cell.length_c   1.000
_cell.angle_alpha   90.00
_cell.angle_beta   90.00
_cell.angle_gamma   90.00
#
_symmetry.space_group_name_H-M   'P 1'
#
loop_
_entity.id
_entity.type
_entity.pdbx_description
1 polymer ?
#
loop_
_entity_poly.entity_id
_entity_poly.type
_entity_poly.pdbx_seq_one_letter_code
_entity_poly.pdbx_strand_id
1 'polypeptide(L)'
;MKNIAVVIPARLNSTRIKHKMLMKFDDEPLIRLVFDKVRMMGYDTFVATDSKRIAKLFPIKWCIQTGKADNGTHRLSKRVVLDLVNSYDYILNIQGDMLDINLDTMKPIIKALNKKDVVCLTAYTKGAKSDDVKVIHQNGKAMWFTRSDIGYGDRHLGIYAYKPYLLKAYRVMKDKYKSENLEQNRILGLYDVDVVETTYDGIEVNTYNDIK
;
A
#
# COMPACT_ATOMS: atom_id res chain seq x y z
N MET A 1 -22.43 -3.15 0.25
CA MET A 1 -21.00 -3.09 -0.10
C MET A 1 -20.23 -2.62 1.12
N LYS A 2 -19.00 -3.12 1.31
CA LYS A 2 -18.12 -2.63 2.39
C LYS A 2 -17.72 -1.18 2.13
N ASN A 3 -17.70 -0.38 3.20
CA ASN A 3 -17.23 1.01 3.15
C ASN A 3 -15.70 1.03 3.24
N ILE A 4 -15.02 1.57 2.23
CA ILE A 4 -13.56 1.48 2.07
C ILE A 4 -12.96 2.87 1.92
N ALA A 5 -11.99 3.20 2.77
CA ALA A 5 -11.11 4.34 2.56
C ALA A 5 -9.80 3.90 1.92
N VAL A 6 -9.29 4.67 0.98
CA VAL A 6 -7.93 4.50 0.46
C VAL A 6 -7.01 5.50 1.14
N VAL A 7 -5.90 5.02 1.68
CA VAL A 7 -4.84 5.86 2.25
C VAL A 7 -3.55 5.61 1.49
N ILE A 8 -2.99 6.66 0.91
CA ILE A 8 -1.73 6.63 0.16
C ILE A 8 -0.62 7.15 1.06
N PRO A 9 0.27 6.28 1.59
CA PRO A 9 1.41 6.75 2.37
C PRO A 9 2.44 7.42 1.47
N ALA A 10 2.84 8.63 1.82
CA ALA A 10 3.83 9.39 1.07
C ALA A 10 4.90 9.97 2.00
N ARG A 11 6.18 9.73 1.68
CA ARG A 11 7.33 10.33 2.35
C ARG A 11 8.15 11.16 1.38
N LEU A 12 8.74 12.26 1.88
CA LEU A 12 9.58 13.11 1.04
C LEU A 12 10.89 12.41 0.65
N ASN A 13 11.51 11.75 1.63
CA ASN A 13 12.81 11.11 1.45
C ASN A 13 12.62 9.67 0.99
N SER A 14 12.85 9.42 -0.28
CA SER A 14 12.94 8.08 -0.87
C SER A 14 14.41 7.69 -0.97
N THR A 15 14.71 6.40 -0.77
CA THR A 15 16.09 5.88 -0.74
C THR A 15 16.72 5.81 -2.12
N ARG A 16 15.96 5.44 -3.14
CA ARG A 16 16.45 5.25 -4.53
C ARG A 16 16.36 6.51 -5.37
N ILE A 17 15.28 7.27 -5.28
CA ILE A 17 15.03 8.49 -6.04
C ILE A 17 14.72 9.62 -5.07
N LYS A 18 15.56 10.65 -5.05
CA LYS A 18 15.34 11.80 -4.17
C LYS A 18 14.01 12.50 -4.50
N HIS A 19 13.19 12.70 -3.49
CA HIS A 19 11.88 13.37 -3.62
C HIS A 19 10.92 12.72 -4.64
N LYS A 20 10.97 11.40 -4.80
CA LYS A 20 10.18 10.63 -5.78
C LYS A 20 8.71 11.08 -5.90
N MET A 21 8.03 11.28 -4.77
CA MET A 21 6.62 11.68 -4.74
C MET A 21 6.34 13.05 -5.37
N LEU A 22 7.35 13.93 -5.46
CA LEU A 22 7.25 15.25 -6.04
C LEU A 22 7.78 15.35 -7.47
N MET A 23 8.26 14.24 -8.02
CA MET A 23 8.67 14.19 -9.44
C MET A 23 7.47 14.40 -10.33
N LYS A 24 7.67 15.16 -11.38
CA LYS A 24 6.61 15.50 -12.33
C LYS A 24 6.54 14.50 -13.48
N PHE A 25 5.32 14.12 -13.81
CA PHE A 25 4.91 13.40 -15.00
C PHE A 25 3.79 14.22 -15.64
N ASP A 26 3.91 14.59 -16.89
CA ASP A 26 2.98 15.50 -17.56
C ASP A 26 2.68 16.77 -16.73
N ASP A 27 3.75 17.39 -16.19
CA ASP A 27 3.72 18.58 -15.32
C ASP A 27 3.06 18.41 -13.94
N GLU A 28 2.50 17.26 -13.63
CA GLU A 28 1.88 16.96 -12.33
C GLU A 28 2.79 16.09 -11.44
N PRO A 29 2.86 16.32 -10.12
CA PRO A 29 3.60 15.46 -9.19
C PRO A 29 3.05 14.02 -9.19
N LEU A 30 3.95 13.03 -9.16
CA LEU A 30 3.59 11.60 -9.12
C LEU A 30 2.50 11.27 -8.10
N ILE A 31 2.66 11.74 -6.87
CA ILE A 31 1.68 11.49 -5.80
C ILE A 31 0.30 12.09 -6.12
N ARG A 32 0.25 13.21 -6.85
CA ARG A 32 -1.00 13.83 -7.27
C ARG A 32 -1.71 13.00 -8.31
N LEU A 33 -0.98 12.49 -9.31
CA LEU A 33 -1.52 11.62 -10.36
C LEU A 33 -2.12 10.34 -9.77
N VAL A 34 -1.40 9.66 -8.86
CA VAL A 34 -1.91 8.45 -8.20
C VAL A 34 -3.16 8.76 -7.36
N PHE A 35 -3.14 9.84 -6.60
CA PHE A 35 -4.29 10.26 -5.79
C PHE A 35 -5.53 10.53 -6.66
N ASP A 36 -5.39 11.30 -7.73
CA ASP A 36 -6.50 11.66 -8.61
C ASP A 36 -7.06 10.42 -9.33
N LYS A 37 -6.20 9.51 -9.82
CA LYS A 37 -6.64 8.23 -10.40
C LYS A 37 -7.50 7.42 -9.43
N VAL A 38 -7.07 7.26 -8.18
CA VAL A 38 -7.82 6.51 -7.16
C VAL A 38 -9.14 7.19 -6.84
N ARG A 39 -9.15 8.51 -6.70
CA ARG A 39 -10.39 9.26 -6.49
C ARG A 39 -11.38 9.15 -7.63
N MET A 40 -10.91 9.17 -8.86
CA MET A 40 -11.75 8.98 -10.05
C MET A 40 -12.44 7.61 -10.09
N MET A 41 -11.89 6.61 -9.38
CA MET A 41 -12.53 5.30 -9.20
C MET A 41 -13.68 5.33 -8.16
N GLY A 42 -13.94 6.47 -7.49
CA GLY A 42 -15.03 6.66 -6.54
C GLY A 42 -14.71 6.33 -5.09
N TYR A 43 -13.43 6.19 -4.71
CA TYR A 43 -13.04 5.92 -3.32
C TYR A 43 -12.74 7.21 -2.54
N ASP A 44 -13.12 7.22 -1.27
CA ASP A 44 -12.61 8.22 -0.33
C ASP A 44 -11.11 8.01 -0.17
N THR A 45 -10.33 8.99 -0.67
CA THR A 45 -8.88 8.88 -0.80
C THR A 45 -8.18 9.93 0.02
N PHE A 46 -7.20 9.50 0.81
CA PHE A 46 -6.40 10.35 1.68
C PHE A 46 -4.91 10.14 1.41
N VAL A 47 -4.13 11.20 1.48
CA VAL A 47 -2.66 11.13 1.48
C VAL A 47 -2.16 11.27 2.91
N ALA A 48 -1.40 10.29 3.40
CA ALA A 48 -0.78 10.33 4.72
C ALA A 48 0.72 10.65 4.58
N THR A 49 1.17 11.80 5.10
CA THR A 49 2.54 12.27 4.89
C THR A 49 3.14 12.96 6.12
N ASP A 50 4.47 12.93 6.22
CA ASP A 50 5.27 13.73 7.16
C ASP A 50 5.85 15.02 6.52
N SER A 51 5.55 15.25 5.26
CA SER A 51 6.12 16.36 4.49
C SER A 51 5.13 17.49 4.28
N LYS A 52 5.46 18.68 4.78
CA LYS A 52 4.70 19.90 4.48
C LYS A 52 4.69 20.23 2.98
N ARG A 53 5.73 19.84 2.23
CA ARG A 53 5.79 20.05 0.76
C ARG A 53 4.76 19.20 0.04
N ILE A 54 4.64 17.91 0.43
CA ILE A 54 3.62 17.02 -0.13
C ILE A 54 2.24 17.49 0.32
N ALA A 55 2.06 17.83 1.60
CA ALA A 55 0.76 18.24 2.13
C ALA A 55 0.18 19.47 1.39
N LYS A 56 1.03 20.43 0.96
CA LYS A 56 0.59 21.61 0.20
C LYS A 56 -0.04 21.30 -1.18
N LEU A 57 0.15 20.08 -1.70
CA LEU A 57 -0.43 19.67 -2.98
C LEU A 57 -1.92 19.30 -2.86
N PHE A 58 -2.44 19.14 -1.65
CA PHE A 58 -3.78 18.61 -1.41
C PHE A 58 -4.60 19.54 -0.52
N PRO A 59 -5.93 19.62 -0.72
CA PRO A 59 -6.81 20.22 0.26
C PRO A 59 -6.67 19.53 1.62
N ILE A 60 -6.80 20.30 2.71
CA ILE A 60 -6.57 19.81 4.08
C ILE A 60 -7.42 18.59 4.44
N LYS A 61 -8.63 18.50 3.90
CA LYS A 61 -9.54 17.37 4.12
C LYS A 61 -9.07 16.03 3.54
N TRP A 62 -8.14 16.06 2.60
CA TRP A 62 -7.62 14.87 1.92
C TRP A 62 -6.16 14.55 2.28
N CYS A 63 -5.54 15.36 3.14
CA CYS A 63 -4.14 15.18 3.53
C CYS A 63 -3.99 15.10 5.04
N ILE A 64 -3.44 13.98 5.51
CA ILE A 64 -3.21 13.69 6.92
C ILE A 64 -1.72 13.88 7.21
N GLN A 65 -1.39 14.82 8.08
CA GLN A 65 -0.01 14.98 8.55
C GLN A 65 0.27 14.01 9.69
N THR A 66 1.18 13.06 9.45
CA THR A 66 1.37 11.89 10.36
C THR A 66 2.64 11.96 11.21
N GLY A 67 3.56 12.87 10.94
CA GLY A 67 4.92 12.77 11.45
C GLY A 67 5.70 11.60 10.84
N LYS A 68 6.91 11.32 11.34
CA LYS A 68 7.79 10.26 10.85
C LYS A 68 7.17 8.87 11.05
N ALA A 69 7.42 7.98 10.08
CA ALA A 69 7.05 6.57 10.13
C ALA A 69 8.10 5.72 9.41
N ASP A 70 8.32 4.49 9.88
CA ASP A 70 9.36 3.60 9.36
C ASP A 70 8.97 3.04 7.99
N ASN A 71 7.68 2.76 7.80
CA ASN A 71 7.12 2.18 6.58
C ASN A 71 5.67 2.65 6.36
N GLY A 72 5.05 2.18 5.27
CA GLY A 72 3.68 2.54 4.89
C GLY A 72 2.66 2.12 5.94
N THR A 73 2.67 0.87 6.38
CA THR A 73 1.73 0.34 7.39
C THR A 73 1.89 1.05 8.73
N HIS A 74 3.13 1.34 9.16
CA HIS A 74 3.37 2.16 10.37
C HIS A 74 2.77 3.57 10.20
N ARG A 75 2.82 4.17 9.01
CA ARG A 75 2.20 5.48 8.76
C ARG A 75 0.68 5.42 8.89
N LEU A 76 0.05 4.39 8.31
CA LEU A 76 -1.39 4.18 8.41
C LEU A 76 -1.83 3.88 9.85
N SER A 77 -0.98 3.27 10.66
CA SER A 77 -1.28 2.95 12.06
C SER A 77 -1.20 4.15 13.01
N LYS A 78 -0.76 5.34 12.55
CA LYS A 78 -0.70 6.55 13.38
C LYS A 78 -2.11 6.94 13.84
N ARG A 79 -2.24 7.38 15.10
CA ARG A 79 -3.53 7.73 15.71
C ARG A 79 -4.31 8.74 14.85
N VAL A 80 -3.64 9.77 14.36
CA VAL A 80 -4.26 10.80 13.50
C VAL A 80 -4.89 10.23 12.22
N VAL A 81 -4.35 9.15 11.66
CA VAL A 81 -4.94 8.43 10.52
C VAL A 81 -6.14 7.62 10.99
N LEU A 82 -5.97 6.82 12.05
CA LEU A 82 -7.00 5.94 12.56
C LEU A 82 -8.24 6.71 13.04
N ASP A 83 -8.06 7.86 13.68
CA ASP A 83 -9.17 8.71 14.13
C ASP A 83 -10.03 9.20 12.95
N LEU A 84 -9.43 9.40 11.78
CA LEU A 84 -10.15 9.82 10.57
C LEU A 84 -10.85 8.66 9.84
N VAL A 85 -10.23 7.47 9.83
CA VAL A 85 -10.68 6.36 8.98
C VAL A 85 -11.27 5.17 9.76
N ASN A 86 -11.50 5.29 11.06
CA ASN A 86 -11.99 4.21 11.91
C ASN A 86 -13.45 3.79 11.64
N SER A 87 -14.24 4.64 10.97
CA SER A 87 -15.61 4.35 10.57
C SER A 87 -15.73 3.50 9.30
N TYR A 88 -14.63 3.30 8.58
CA TYR A 88 -14.62 2.45 7.39
C TYR A 88 -14.45 0.98 7.76
N ASP A 89 -15.04 0.10 6.96
CA ASP A 89 -14.91 -1.35 7.12
C ASP A 89 -13.47 -1.81 6.86
N TYR A 90 -12.83 -1.18 5.86
CA TYR A 90 -11.45 -1.44 5.46
C TYR A 90 -10.69 -0.16 5.13
N ILE A 91 -9.40 -0.19 5.43
CA ILE A 91 -8.43 0.81 5.00
C ILE A 91 -7.54 0.16 3.94
N LEU A 92 -7.62 0.68 2.73
CA LEU A 92 -6.81 0.22 1.61
C LEU A 92 -5.53 1.07 1.50
N ASN A 93 -4.38 0.43 1.59
CA ASN A 93 -3.07 1.02 1.37
C ASN A 93 -2.69 0.84 -0.11
N ILE A 94 -2.54 1.94 -0.84
CA ILE A 94 -2.00 1.96 -2.20
C ILE A 94 -0.71 2.75 -2.19
N GLN A 95 0.36 2.21 -2.79
CA GLN A 95 1.64 2.90 -2.82
C GLN A 95 1.56 4.14 -3.72
N GLY A 96 2.20 5.24 -3.27
CA GLY A 96 2.16 6.52 -3.98
C GLY A 96 2.94 6.58 -5.30
N ASP A 97 3.56 5.48 -5.71
CA ASP A 97 4.33 5.31 -6.94
C ASP A 97 3.70 4.33 -7.94
N MET A 98 2.49 3.86 -7.66
CA MET A 98 1.71 3.01 -8.55
C MET A 98 0.96 3.86 -9.60
N LEU A 99 1.72 4.43 -10.55
CA LEU A 99 1.19 5.39 -11.53
C LEU A 99 0.05 4.81 -12.37
N ASP A 100 0.09 3.51 -12.69
CA ASP A 100 -0.90 2.86 -13.56
C ASP A 100 -2.00 2.11 -12.80
N ILE A 101 -2.17 2.41 -11.52
CA ILE A 101 -3.29 1.85 -10.74
C ILE A 101 -4.63 2.14 -11.44
N ASN A 102 -5.48 1.14 -11.59
CA ASN A 102 -6.72 1.22 -12.33
C ASN A 102 -7.82 0.33 -11.74
N LEU A 103 -9.02 0.38 -12.32
CA LEU A 103 -10.16 -0.39 -11.86
C LEU A 103 -9.96 -1.91 -11.99
N ASP A 104 -9.23 -2.38 -13.00
CA ASP A 104 -9.04 -3.83 -13.20
C ASP A 104 -8.11 -4.40 -12.13
N THR A 105 -7.13 -3.62 -11.66
CA THR A 105 -6.33 -3.94 -10.47
C THR A 105 -7.20 -3.98 -9.21
N MET A 106 -8.13 -3.05 -9.06
CA MET A 106 -8.93 -2.89 -7.83
C MET A 106 -10.10 -3.88 -7.73
N LYS A 107 -10.75 -4.23 -8.83
CA LYS A 107 -11.94 -5.10 -8.85
C LYS A 107 -11.77 -6.43 -8.10
N PRO A 108 -10.71 -7.23 -8.31
CA PRO A 108 -10.51 -8.49 -7.58
C PRO A 108 -10.37 -8.29 -6.07
N ILE A 109 -9.67 -7.23 -5.65
CA ILE A 109 -9.48 -6.86 -4.25
C ILE A 109 -10.84 -6.56 -3.60
N ILE A 110 -11.60 -5.67 -4.19
CA ILE A 110 -12.92 -5.27 -3.68
C ILE A 110 -13.90 -6.44 -3.66
N LYS A 111 -13.87 -7.28 -4.70
CA LYS A 111 -14.69 -8.51 -4.77
C LYS A 111 -14.35 -9.46 -3.61
N ALA A 112 -13.06 -9.66 -3.30
CA ALA A 112 -12.63 -10.50 -2.19
C ALA A 112 -13.10 -9.95 -0.84
N LEU A 113 -12.96 -8.64 -0.59
CA LEU A 113 -13.41 -7.97 0.62
C LEU A 113 -14.93 -8.04 0.84
N ASN A 114 -15.72 -8.03 -0.24
CA ASN A 114 -17.17 -8.15 -0.15
C ASN A 114 -17.64 -9.61 0.08
N LYS A 115 -16.86 -10.60 -0.34
CA LYS A 115 -17.22 -12.02 -0.18
C LYS A 115 -16.90 -12.59 1.19
N LYS A 116 -15.82 -12.15 1.80
CA LYS A 116 -15.26 -12.71 3.04
C LYS A 116 -14.84 -11.58 3.97
N ASP A 117 -15.10 -11.75 5.24
CA ASP A 117 -14.57 -10.85 6.26
C ASP A 117 -13.13 -11.28 6.59
N VAL A 118 -12.16 -10.50 6.11
CA VAL A 118 -10.72 -10.75 6.26
C VAL A 118 -10.10 -9.73 7.19
N VAL A 119 -9.06 -10.11 7.91
CA VAL A 119 -8.32 -9.18 8.80
C VAL A 119 -7.35 -8.34 8.00
N CYS A 120 -6.61 -8.99 7.12
CA CYS A 120 -5.65 -8.41 6.19
C CYS A 120 -5.75 -9.13 4.85
N LEU A 121 -5.73 -8.37 3.76
CA LEU A 121 -5.65 -8.89 2.42
C LEU A 121 -4.58 -8.14 1.65
N THR A 122 -3.83 -8.87 0.82
CA THR A 122 -2.89 -8.25 -0.12
C THR A 122 -3.06 -8.79 -1.53
N ALA A 123 -2.56 -8.03 -2.51
CA ALA A 123 -2.66 -8.38 -3.92
C ALA A 123 -1.33 -8.87 -4.50
N TYR A 124 -1.42 -9.77 -5.47
CA TYR A 124 -0.27 -10.27 -6.22
C TYR A 124 -0.59 -10.45 -7.70
N THR A 125 0.46 -10.53 -8.53
CA THR A 125 0.40 -10.99 -9.91
C THR A 125 1.27 -12.23 -10.08
N LYS A 126 0.92 -13.08 -11.05
CA LYS A 126 1.68 -14.31 -11.35
C LYS A 126 3.10 -14.00 -11.80
N GLY A 127 4.04 -14.85 -11.36
CA GLY A 127 5.40 -14.88 -11.88
C GLY A 127 6.26 -13.68 -11.43
N ALA A 128 6.83 -13.75 -10.23
CA ALA A 128 7.78 -12.74 -9.75
C ALA A 128 9.14 -12.84 -10.49
N LYS A 129 9.72 -11.67 -10.79
CA LYS A 129 11.10 -11.54 -11.25
C LYS A 129 12.07 -11.61 -10.06
N SER A 130 13.38 -11.74 -10.35
CA SER A 130 14.43 -11.86 -9.30
C SER A 130 14.43 -10.71 -8.30
N ASP A 131 14.20 -9.48 -8.74
CA ASP A 131 14.20 -8.25 -7.95
C ASP A 131 12.86 -7.86 -7.33
N ASP A 132 11.77 -8.56 -7.68
CA ASP A 132 10.46 -8.34 -7.08
C ASP A 132 10.42 -8.82 -5.62
N VAL A 133 9.58 -8.19 -4.81
CA VAL A 133 9.11 -8.80 -3.58
C VAL A 133 8.19 -9.94 -3.93
N LYS A 134 8.49 -11.13 -3.40
CA LYS A 134 7.71 -12.34 -3.65
C LYS A 134 6.75 -12.61 -2.50
N VAL A 135 5.56 -13.08 -2.82
CA VAL A 135 4.66 -13.71 -1.86
C VAL A 135 4.58 -15.20 -2.15
N ILE A 136 4.88 -15.98 -1.12
CA ILE A 136 4.65 -17.43 -1.11
C ILE A 136 3.31 -17.64 -0.43
N HIS A 137 2.39 -18.33 -1.10
CA HIS A 137 1.05 -18.51 -0.59
C HIS A 137 0.49 -19.89 -0.91
N GLN A 138 -0.49 -20.31 -0.12
CA GLN A 138 -1.21 -21.56 -0.29
C GLN A 138 -2.67 -21.37 0.15
N ASN A 139 -3.62 -21.94 -0.59
CA ASN A 139 -5.05 -21.90 -0.27
C ASN A 139 -5.59 -20.47 0.00
N GLY A 140 -5.08 -19.47 -0.76
CA GLY A 140 -5.49 -18.08 -0.61
C GLY A 140 -4.94 -17.35 0.64
N LYS A 141 -3.91 -17.92 1.28
CA LYS A 141 -3.23 -17.36 2.45
C LYS A 141 -1.76 -17.16 2.16
N ALA A 142 -1.20 -16.01 2.52
CA ALA A 142 0.23 -15.79 2.49
C ALA A 142 0.92 -16.65 3.57
N MET A 143 2.01 -17.28 3.18
CA MET A 143 2.88 -18.06 4.05
C MET A 143 4.15 -17.30 4.39
N TRP A 144 4.69 -16.54 3.43
CA TRP A 144 5.91 -15.76 3.59
C TRP A 144 6.05 -14.68 2.53
N PHE A 145 6.79 -13.62 2.86
CA PHE A 145 7.20 -12.59 1.90
C PHE A 145 8.71 -12.47 1.91
N THR A 146 9.34 -12.38 0.73
CA THR A 146 10.80 -12.29 0.62
C THR A 146 11.25 -11.46 -0.58
N ARG A 147 12.44 -10.85 -0.47
CA ARG A 147 13.16 -10.23 -1.57
C ARG A 147 14.17 -11.18 -2.19
N SER A 148 14.49 -12.28 -1.48
CA SER A 148 15.46 -13.25 -1.96
C SER A 148 14.97 -13.91 -3.23
N ASP A 149 15.89 -14.19 -4.16
CA ASP A 149 15.60 -14.98 -5.34
C ASP A 149 15.63 -16.47 -4.97
N ILE A 150 14.43 -17.02 -4.76
CA ILE A 150 14.23 -18.41 -4.34
C ILE A 150 13.70 -19.29 -5.47
N GLY A 151 13.67 -18.76 -6.70
CA GLY A 151 13.25 -19.49 -7.89
C GLY A 151 11.75 -19.75 -8.01
N TYR A 152 10.92 -19.29 -7.06
CA TYR A 152 9.46 -19.42 -7.12
C TYR A 152 8.76 -18.32 -6.30
N GLY A 153 7.44 -18.22 -6.43
CA GLY A 153 6.60 -17.23 -5.78
C GLY A 153 5.97 -16.26 -6.78
N ASP A 154 4.96 -15.55 -6.34
CA ASP A 154 4.25 -14.57 -7.14
C ASP A 154 4.67 -13.14 -6.76
N ARG A 155 4.58 -12.19 -7.70
CA ARG A 155 4.96 -10.80 -7.48
C ARG A 155 3.98 -10.15 -6.52
N HIS A 156 4.46 -9.73 -5.37
CA HIS A 156 3.68 -8.98 -4.39
C HIS A 156 3.59 -7.50 -4.79
N LEU A 157 2.38 -6.93 -4.83
CA LEU A 157 2.15 -5.58 -5.35
C LEU A 157 2.23 -4.47 -4.28
N GLY A 158 2.38 -4.81 -3.00
CA GLY A 158 2.36 -3.79 -1.96
C GLY A 158 1.02 -3.08 -1.74
N ILE A 159 -0.07 -3.62 -2.31
CA ILE A 159 -1.44 -3.19 -2.04
C ILE A 159 -2.00 -4.02 -0.90
N TYR A 160 -2.55 -3.35 0.12
CA TYR A 160 -3.12 -4.03 1.29
C TYR A 160 -4.48 -3.47 1.65
N ALA A 161 -5.36 -4.34 2.10
CA ALA A 161 -6.58 -3.94 2.81
C ALA A 161 -6.48 -4.41 4.26
N TYR A 162 -6.73 -3.51 5.19
CA TYR A 162 -6.65 -3.76 6.63
C TYR A 162 -7.98 -3.48 7.31
N LYS A 163 -8.37 -4.31 8.27
CA LYS A 163 -9.33 -3.90 9.29
C LYS A 163 -8.71 -2.80 10.16
N PRO A 164 -9.45 -1.75 10.56
CA PRO A 164 -8.91 -0.67 11.40
C PRO A 164 -8.26 -1.16 12.69
N TYR A 165 -8.81 -2.19 13.32
CA TYR A 165 -8.25 -2.75 14.57
C TYR A 165 -6.88 -3.41 14.36
N LEU A 166 -6.61 -3.98 13.19
CA LEU A 166 -5.29 -4.52 12.86
C LEU A 166 -4.23 -3.42 12.84
N LEU A 167 -4.54 -2.28 12.25
CA LEU A 167 -3.63 -1.13 12.24
C LEU A 167 -3.40 -0.58 13.67
N LYS A 168 -4.42 -0.62 14.53
CA LYS A 168 -4.24 -0.30 15.97
C LYS A 168 -3.26 -1.27 16.63
N ALA A 169 -3.43 -2.57 16.39
CA ALA A 169 -2.54 -3.59 16.91
C ALA A 169 -1.11 -3.47 16.34
N TYR A 170 -0.96 -3.14 15.06
CA TYR A 170 0.34 -2.99 14.39
C TYR A 170 1.27 -1.99 15.11
N ARG A 171 0.75 -0.95 15.73
CA ARG A 171 1.54 0.04 16.49
C ARG A 171 2.36 -0.56 17.62
N VAL A 172 1.86 -1.61 18.25
CA VAL A 172 2.50 -2.27 19.43
C VAL A 172 3.14 -3.61 19.08
N MET A 173 2.99 -4.08 17.84
CA MET A 173 3.64 -5.29 17.37
C MET A 173 5.16 -5.10 17.37
N LYS A 174 5.86 -6.03 18.01
CA LYS A 174 7.32 -6.07 17.91
C LYS A 174 7.72 -6.68 16.57
N ASP A 175 8.71 -6.07 15.93
CA ASP A 175 9.33 -6.67 14.74
C ASP A 175 10.22 -7.84 15.17
N LYS A 176 9.67 -9.03 15.14
CA LYS A 176 10.41 -10.27 15.45
C LYS A 176 11.32 -10.72 14.29
N TYR A 177 10.96 -10.32 13.07
CA TYR A 177 11.61 -10.76 11.85
C TYR A 177 12.20 -9.54 11.13
N LYS A 178 13.32 -9.03 11.62
CA LYS A 178 14.05 -7.90 11.02
C LYS A 178 14.62 -8.20 9.63
N SER A 179 14.42 -9.42 9.12
CA SER A 179 14.91 -9.81 7.82
C SER A 179 14.22 -9.04 6.70
N GLU A 180 15.00 -8.55 5.76
CA GLU A 180 14.57 -7.94 4.50
C GLU A 180 13.72 -6.66 4.61
N ASN A 181 13.48 -6.11 5.78
CA ASN A 181 12.63 -4.92 6.03
C ASN A 181 11.22 -5.02 5.38
N LEU A 182 10.64 -6.22 5.38
CA LEU A 182 9.30 -6.47 4.88
C LEU A 182 8.28 -6.38 6.02
N GLU A 183 7.53 -5.28 6.03
CA GLU A 183 6.56 -4.93 7.09
C GLU A 183 5.44 -5.96 7.26
N GLN A 184 5.09 -6.69 6.20
CA GLN A 184 4.04 -7.68 6.17
C GLN A 184 4.38 -8.97 6.93
N ASN A 185 5.65 -9.36 6.99
CA ASN A 185 6.09 -10.52 7.78
C ASN A 185 5.82 -10.33 9.28
N ARG A 186 5.73 -9.07 9.73
CA ARG A 186 5.35 -8.73 11.11
C ARG A 186 3.90 -9.07 11.40
N ILE A 187 3.02 -8.98 10.41
CA ILE A 187 1.59 -9.32 10.53
C ILE A 187 1.41 -10.84 10.53
N LEU A 188 2.12 -11.57 9.63
CA LEU A 188 2.01 -13.03 9.48
C LEU A 188 2.24 -13.81 10.77
N GLY A 189 3.05 -13.31 11.67
CA GLY A 189 3.32 -13.97 12.95
C GLY A 189 2.14 -13.94 13.94
N LEU A 190 1.10 -13.15 13.66
CA LEU A 190 -0.02 -12.91 14.58
C LEU A 190 -1.39 -13.02 13.93
N TYR A 191 -1.49 -12.77 12.63
CA TYR A 191 -2.73 -12.76 11.87
C TYR A 191 -2.56 -13.42 10.51
N ASP A 192 -3.63 -14.04 10.03
CA ASP A 192 -3.72 -14.48 8.64
C ASP A 192 -3.69 -13.27 7.70
N VAL A 193 -2.94 -13.40 6.61
CA VAL A 193 -2.95 -12.48 5.49
C VAL A 193 -3.52 -13.20 4.29
N ASP A 194 -4.74 -12.83 3.89
CA ASP A 194 -5.34 -13.36 2.68
C ASP A 194 -4.64 -12.77 1.44
N VAL A 195 -4.58 -13.53 0.37
CA VAL A 195 -4.00 -13.07 -0.90
C VAL A 195 -5.03 -13.14 -2.02
N VAL A 196 -4.98 -12.19 -2.93
CA VAL A 196 -5.83 -12.17 -4.12
C VAL A 196 -5.00 -11.89 -5.37
N GLU A 197 -5.20 -12.70 -6.38
CA GLU A 197 -4.62 -12.46 -7.70
C GLU A 197 -5.33 -11.28 -8.38
N THR A 198 -4.55 -10.41 -8.99
CA THR A 198 -5.05 -9.30 -9.78
C THR A 198 -4.16 -9.07 -11.00
N THR A 199 -4.61 -8.21 -11.91
CA THR A 199 -3.83 -7.76 -13.05
C THR A 199 -3.23 -6.40 -12.74
N TYR A 200 -1.92 -6.27 -12.83
CA TYR A 200 -1.20 -5.01 -12.73
C TYR A 200 0.09 -5.10 -13.54
N ASP A 201 0.04 -4.58 -14.74
CA ASP A 201 1.20 -4.50 -15.66
C ASP A 201 1.89 -3.14 -15.59
N GLY A 202 1.42 -2.29 -14.66
CA GLY A 202 1.83 -0.91 -14.57
C GLY A 202 3.23 -0.72 -14.01
N ILE A 203 3.78 0.44 -14.35
CA ILE A 203 5.06 0.91 -13.90
C ILE A 203 4.94 1.35 -12.44
N GLU A 204 5.71 0.72 -11.56
CA GLU A 204 6.11 1.33 -10.30
C GLU A 204 7.36 2.16 -10.57
N VAL A 205 7.29 3.45 -10.33
CA VAL A 205 8.45 4.34 -10.50
C VAL A 205 9.50 4.00 -9.46
N ASN A 206 10.42 3.09 -9.79
CA ASN A 206 11.47 2.62 -8.88
C ASN A 206 12.83 3.24 -9.17
N THR A 207 13.10 3.61 -10.43
CA THR A 207 14.36 4.19 -10.93
C THR A 207 14.09 5.39 -11.82
N TYR A 208 15.12 6.16 -12.12
CA TYR A 208 15.01 7.26 -13.11
C TYR A 208 14.69 6.77 -14.53
N ASN A 209 14.98 5.51 -14.86
CA ASN A 209 14.69 4.93 -16.16
C ASN A 209 13.18 4.62 -16.36
N ASP A 210 12.43 4.52 -15.26
CA ASP A 210 10.98 4.32 -15.29
C ASP A 210 10.23 5.63 -15.62
N ILE A 211 10.99 6.73 -15.74
CA ILE A 211 10.52 8.07 -16.07
C ILE A 211 10.84 8.30 -17.54
N LYS A 212 9.94 7.93 -18.43
CA LYS A 212 10.02 8.27 -19.85
C LYS A 212 8.90 9.24 -20.22
#